data_afa64d5ac28b7570d4bce2e67982ffdb
#
_entry.id   afa64d5ac28b7570d4bce2e67982ffdb
#
_cell.length_a   1.000
_cell.length_b   1.000
_cell.length_c   1.000
_cell.angle_alpha   90.00
_cell.angle_beta   90.00
_cell.angle_gamma   90.00
#
_symmetry.space_group_name_H-M   'P 1'
#
loop_
_entity.id
_entity.type
_entity.pdbx_description
1 polymer ?
#
loop_
_entity_poly.entity_id
_entity_poly.type
_entity_poly.pdbx_seq_one_letter_code
_entity_poly.pdbx_strand_id
1 'polypeptide(L)'
;MPYSIPIPEDEEERLKNLEEYNIMDTAPEMLFDEITELAAQILQCPVSTIQFLNEDRQWFKSKYGVPDDMIETPRDMALCSHTICQNDLLLVPDLTKDERFLDHSMVTFEPNMRFYAGMPLVTPKGHSIGTFCAIDFEPRELTLDQQQAMRQLSHKVVAQLELRRTII
;
A
#
# COMPACT_ATOMS: atom_id res chain seq x y z
N MET A 1 5.69 11.73 21.31
CA MET A 1 4.28 11.61 20.87
C MET A 1 4.08 10.26 20.21
N PRO A 2 3.03 9.53 20.56
CA PRO A 2 2.76 8.30 19.85
C PRO A 2 2.39 8.59 18.39
N TYR A 3 2.73 7.65 17.53
CA TYR A 3 2.35 7.73 16.13
C TYR A 3 0.83 7.70 15.99
N SER A 4 0.28 8.59 15.19
CA SER A 4 -1.16 8.65 14.92
C SER A 4 -1.41 8.64 13.41
N ILE A 5 -2.54 8.07 13.01
CA ILE A 5 -2.92 7.98 11.60
C ILE A 5 -4.05 8.95 11.27
N PRO A 6 -4.06 9.48 10.02
CA PRO A 6 -5.21 10.23 9.54
C PRO A 6 -6.34 9.30 9.12
N ILE A 7 -7.57 9.80 9.15
CA ILE A 7 -8.75 9.09 8.66
C ILE A 7 -9.29 9.89 7.47
N PRO A 8 -9.55 9.24 6.31
CA PRO A 8 -10.12 9.94 5.16
C PRO A 8 -11.48 10.54 5.46
N GLU A 9 -11.80 11.67 4.83
CA GLU A 9 -13.12 12.31 4.99
C GLU A 9 -14.26 11.41 4.54
N ASP A 10 -14.02 10.56 3.54
CA ASP A 10 -14.99 9.63 2.96
C ASP A 10 -14.92 8.22 3.58
N GLU A 11 -14.42 8.09 4.79
CA GLU A 11 -14.14 6.80 5.42
C GLU A 11 -15.34 5.84 5.39
N GLU A 12 -16.53 6.31 5.70
CA GLU A 12 -17.72 5.46 5.73
C GLU A 12 -18.05 4.90 4.34
N GLU A 13 -18.04 5.75 3.33
CA GLU A 13 -18.31 5.36 1.94
C GLU A 13 -17.17 4.48 1.40
N ARG A 14 -15.94 4.79 1.79
CA ARG A 14 -14.76 4.00 1.43
C ARG A 14 -14.89 2.56 1.94
N LEU A 15 -15.28 2.38 3.19
CA LEU A 15 -15.46 1.05 3.79
C LEU A 15 -16.56 0.25 3.09
N LYS A 16 -17.67 0.91 2.74
CA LYS A 16 -18.75 0.27 1.98
C LYS A 16 -18.25 -0.17 0.60
N ASN A 17 -17.47 0.68 -0.06
CA ASN A 17 -16.90 0.36 -1.38
C ASN A 17 -15.93 -0.81 -1.28
N LEU A 18 -15.10 -0.86 -0.24
CA LEU A 18 -14.20 -2.00 -0.03
C LEU A 18 -14.97 -3.32 0.10
N GLU A 19 -16.06 -3.32 0.86
CA GLU A 19 -16.89 -4.53 1.04
C GLU A 19 -17.43 -5.07 -0.28
N GLU A 20 -17.74 -4.19 -1.23
CA GLU A 20 -18.27 -4.59 -2.54
C GLU A 20 -17.31 -5.48 -3.33
N TYR A 21 -16.02 -5.43 -3.03
CA TYR A 21 -15.00 -6.20 -3.76
C TYR A 21 -14.78 -7.61 -3.19
N ASN A 22 -15.23 -7.87 -1.97
CA ASN A 22 -15.04 -9.17 -1.31
C ASN A 22 -13.59 -9.66 -1.40
N ILE A 23 -12.64 -8.73 -1.19
CA ILE A 23 -11.21 -9.02 -1.34
C ILE A 23 -10.52 -9.43 -0.05
N MET A 24 -11.02 -8.93 1.10
CA MET A 24 -10.39 -9.19 2.39
C MET A 24 -10.41 -10.68 2.71
N ASP A 25 -9.29 -11.18 3.22
CA ASP A 25 -9.12 -12.57 3.66
C ASP A 25 -9.26 -13.62 2.55
N THR A 26 -9.06 -13.22 1.30
CA THR A 26 -9.07 -14.15 0.17
C THR A 26 -7.70 -14.79 -0.05
N ALA A 27 -7.68 -15.93 -0.75
CA ALA A 27 -6.44 -16.65 -1.08
C ALA A 27 -5.55 -15.82 -2.01
N PRO A 28 -4.22 -16.07 -2.00
CA PRO A 28 -3.33 -15.45 -2.97
C PRO A 28 -3.78 -15.68 -4.42
N GLU A 29 -3.55 -14.69 -5.28
CA GLU A 29 -3.89 -14.77 -6.70
C GLU A 29 -2.67 -14.35 -7.53
N MET A 30 -2.36 -15.15 -8.54
CA MET A 30 -1.15 -15.01 -9.36
C MET A 30 -0.98 -13.60 -9.94
N LEU A 31 -2.05 -13.00 -10.44
CA LEU A 31 -1.94 -11.69 -11.12
C LEU A 31 -1.51 -10.58 -10.16
N PHE A 32 -1.96 -10.62 -8.91
CA PHE A 32 -1.50 -9.66 -7.91
C PHE A 32 -0.03 -9.92 -7.53
N ASP A 33 0.34 -11.19 -7.38
CA ASP A 33 1.71 -11.57 -7.01
C ASP A 33 2.71 -11.22 -8.12
N GLU A 34 2.32 -11.35 -9.38
CA GLU A 34 3.15 -10.92 -10.52
C GLU A 34 3.39 -9.41 -10.49
N ILE A 35 2.40 -8.62 -10.07
CA ILE A 35 2.55 -7.16 -9.99
C ILE A 35 3.53 -6.78 -8.88
N THR A 36 3.43 -7.38 -7.70
CA THR A 36 4.37 -7.05 -6.61
C THR A 36 5.79 -7.47 -6.96
N GLU A 37 5.96 -8.63 -7.58
CA GLU A 37 7.29 -9.08 -8.02
C GLU A 37 7.86 -8.15 -9.09
N LEU A 38 7.07 -7.79 -10.09
CA LEU A 38 7.50 -6.89 -11.16
C LEU A 38 7.85 -5.50 -10.61
N ALA A 39 7.06 -4.99 -9.67
CA ALA A 39 7.33 -3.71 -9.03
C ALA A 39 8.66 -3.71 -8.30
N ALA A 40 8.94 -4.77 -7.52
CA ALA A 40 10.20 -4.90 -6.82
C ALA A 40 11.39 -4.88 -7.78
N GLN A 41 11.26 -5.53 -8.93
CA GLN A 41 12.30 -5.57 -9.95
C GLN A 41 12.51 -4.21 -10.63
N ILE A 42 11.42 -3.55 -11.03
CA ILE A 42 11.49 -2.25 -11.71
C ILE A 42 12.04 -1.17 -10.78
N LEU A 43 11.57 -1.15 -9.54
CA LEU A 43 11.96 -0.14 -8.56
C LEU A 43 13.26 -0.48 -7.84
N GLN A 44 13.73 -1.73 -7.99
CA GLN A 44 14.90 -2.23 -7.28
C GLN A 44 14.76 -2.07 -5.76
N CYS A 45 13.56 -2.32 -5.26
CA CYS A 45 13.24 -2.30 -3.83
C CYS A 45 13.16 -3.72 -3.29
N PRO A 46 13.59 -3.95 -2.05
CA PRO A 46 13.50 -5.29 -1.44
C PRO A 46 12.08 -5.70 -1.08
N VAL A 47 11.15 -4.74 -0.94
CA VAL A 47 9.78 -5.01 -0.51
C VAL A 47 8.79 -4.32 -1.45
N SER A 48 7.76 -5.04 -1.86
CA SER A 48 6.60 -4.49 -2.56
C SER A 48 5.35 -5.23 -2.10
N THR A 49 4.27 -4.52 -1.86
CA THR A 49 3.04 -5.10 -1.33
C THR A 49 1.79 -4.48 -1.93
N ILE A 50 0.71 -5.25 -1.96
CA ILE A 50 -0.64 -4.78 -2.25
C ILE A 50 -1.48 -5.11 -1.02
N GLN A 51 -2.12 -4.13 -0.43
CA GLN A 51 -2.90 -4.31 0.79
C GLN A 51 -4.19 -3.50 0.76
N PHE A 52 -5.14 -3.96 1.54
CA PHE A 52 -6.44 -3.30 1.71
C PHE A 52 -6.63 -2.93 3.17
N LEU A 53 -7.20 -1.76 3.40
CA LEU A 53 -7.37 -1.21 4.73
C LEU A 53 -8.86 -1.13 5.06
N ASN A 54 -9.30 -1.96 6.03
CA ASN A 54 -10.64 -1.81 6.56
C ASN A 54 -10.60 -0.87 7.79
N GLU A 55 -11.58 -0.92 8.67
CA GLU A 55 -11.66 0.03 9.78
C GLU A 55 -10.56 -0.16 10.84
N ASP A 56 -10.02 -1.38 10.98
CA ASP A 56 -9.09 -1.70 12.08
C ASP A 56 -7.80 -2.41 11.65
N ARG A 57 -7.69 -2.87 10.40
CA ARG A 57 -6.49 -3.60 9.95
C ARG A 57 -6.10 -3.29 8.52
N GLN A 58 -4.81 -3.47 8.26
CA GLN A 58 -4.22 -3.49 6.94
C GLN A 58 -3.94 -4.95 6.59
N TRP A 59 -4.63 -5.49 5.59
CA TRP A 59 -4.52 -6.88 5.18
C TRP A 59 -3.79 -7.00 3.85
N PHE A 60 -2.78 -7.88 3.79
CA PHE A 60 -1.95 -8.06 2.60
C PHE A 60 -2.58 -9.04 1.62
N LYS A 61 -2.92 -8.57 0.43
CA LYS A 61 -3.35 -9.44 -0.68
C LYS A 61 -2.16 -10.05 -1.39
N SER A 62 -1.09 -9.28 -1.54
CA SER A 62 0.14 -9.73 -2.18
C SER A 62 1.34 -9.06 -1.51
N LYS A 63 2.43 -9.81 -1.37
CA LYS A 63 3.63 -9.29 -0.73
C LYS A 63 4.88 -9.95 -1.30
N TYR A 64 5.90 -9.14 -1.51
CA TYR A 64 7.22 -9.55 -1.95
C TYR A 64 8.23 -9.03 -0.93
N GLY A 65 9.11 -9.91 -0.44
CA GLY A 65 10.12 -9.52 0.53
C GLY A 65 9.62 -9.35 1.97
N VAL A 66 8.42 -9.85 2.25
CA VAL A 66 7.80 -9.82 3.59
C VAL A 66 7.60 -11.25 4.06
N PRO A 67 7.85 -11.56 5.34
CA PRO A 67 7.63 -12.92 5.84
C PRO A 67 6.21 -13.44 5.58
N ASP A 68 6.12 -14.72 5.23
CA ASP A 68 4.84 -15.35 4.88
C ASP A 68 3.82 -15.32 6.02
N ASP A 69 4.29 -15.35 7.26
CA ASP A 69 3.43 -15.33 8.44
C ASP A 69 2.89 -13.94 8.78
N MET A 70 3.39 -12.89 8.14
CA MET A 70 2.86 -11.54 8.31
C MET A 70 1.70 -11.35 7.34
N ILE A 71 0.49 -11.64 7.77
CA ILE A 71 -0.71 -11.56 6.92
C ILE A 71 -1.46 -10.25 7.03
N GLU A 72 -1.28 -9.55 8.14
CA GLU A 72 -1.93 -8.27 8.40
C GLU A 72 -1.19 -7.48 9.47
N THR A 73 -1.48 -6.20 9.56
CA THR A 73 -1.03 -5.32 10.66
C THR A 73 -2.21 -4.49 11.14
N PRO A 74 -2.18 -4.00 12.39
CA PRO A 74 -3.19 -3.04 12.82
C PRO A 74 -3.16 -1.79 11.92
N ARG A 75 -4.31 -1.24 11.63
CA ARG A 75 -4.39 -0.04 10.78
C ARG A 75 -3.65 1.16 11.37
N ASP A 76 -3.69 1.31 12.68
CA ASP A 76 -3.02 2.42 13.35
C ASP A 76 -1.48 2.33 13.28
N MET A 77 -0.95 1.18 12.84
CA MET A 77 0.48 0.96 12.60
C MET A 77 0.85 1.04 11.11
N ALA A 78 -0.10 1.33 10.23
CA ALA A 78 0.13 1.28 8.79
C ALA A 78 0.56 2.64 8.23
N LEU A 79 1.73 2.68 7.58
CA LEU A 79 2.16 3.86 6.80
C LEU A 79 1.14 4.19 5.72
N CYS A 80 0.50 3.16 5.17
CA CYS A 80 -0.49 3.27 4.11
C CYS A 80 -1.75 4.05 4.51
N SER A 81 -1.97 4.24 5.82
CA SER A 81 -3.07 5.07 6.30
C SER A 81 -2.95 6.52 5.83
N HIS A 82 -1.73 6.99 5.62
CA HIS A 82 -1.50 8.31 5.01
C HIS A 82 -1.75 8.30 3.50
N THR A 83 -1.37 7.20 2.84
CA THR A 83 -1.51 7.07 1.38
C THR A 83 -2.97 7.11 0.95
N ILE A 84 -3.88 6.43 1.68
CA ILE A 84 -5.29 6.39 1.31
C ILE A 84 -6.00 7.74 1.49
N CYS A 85 -5.36 8.71 2.13
CA CYS A 85 -5.88 10.06 2.25
C CYS A 85 -5.50 10.96 1.06
N GLN A 86 -4.79 10.42 0.08
CA GLN A 86 -4.30 11.14 -1.10
C GLN A 86 -4.84 10.49 -2.38
N ASN A 87 -4.70 11.20 -3.50
CA ASN A 87 -5.16 10.75 -4.81
C ASN A 87 -4.02 10.32 -5.74
N ASP A 88 -2.76 10.46 -5.32
CA ASP A 88 -1.59 10.15 -6.13
C ASP A 88 -0.47 9.62 -5.24
N LEU A 89 0.69 9.37 -5.84
CA LEU A 89 1.85 8.79 -5.21
C LEU A 89 2.30 9.57 -3.96
N LEU A 90 2.42 8.86 -2.85
CA LEU A 90 3.08 9.36 -1.65
C LEU A 90 4.52 8.84 -1.68
N LEU A 91 5.47 9.73 -1.89
CA LEU A 91 6.88 9.40 -2.02
C LEU A 91 7.66 9.99 -0.85
N VAL A 92 8.28 9.13 -0.05
CA VAL A 92 9.08 9.54 1.10
C VAL A 92 10.48 8.95 0.96
N PRO A 93 11.44 9.74 0.41
CA PRO A 93 12.82 9.25 0.20
C PRO A 93 13.53 8.81 1.47
N ASP A 94 13.26 9.46 2.60
CA ASP A 94 13.84 9.13 3.88
C ASP A 94 12.81 9.34 5.00
N LEU A 95 12.30 8.25 5.53
CA LEU A 95 11.27 8.27 6.58
C LEU A 95 11.76 8.93 7.87
N THR A 96 13.07 8.93 8.14
CA THR A 96 13.62 9.57 9.33
C THR A 96 13.60 11.09 9.26
N LYS A 97 13.36 11.65 8.07
CA LYS A 97 13.31 13.10 7.81
C LYS A 97 11.89 13.61 7.57
N ASP A 98 10.89 12.74 7.70
CA ASP A 98 9.49 13.11 7.50
C ASP A 98 8.77 13.11 8.84
N GLU A 99 8.23 14.26 9.21
CA GLU A 99 7.57 14.46 10.50
C GLU A 99 6.41 13.48 10.74
N ARG A 100 5.76 13.04 9.66
CA ARG A 100 4.63 12.11 9.76
C ARG A 100 5.05 10.71 10.21
N PHE A 101 6.30 10.31 9.95
CA PHE A 101 6.74 8.92 10.06
C PHE A 101 7.94 8.70 10.99
N LEU A 102 8.65 9.76 11.36
CA LEU A 102 9.90 9.59 12.11
C LEU A 102 9.72 8.87 13.46
N ASP A 103 8.53 8.94 14.06
CA ASP A 103 8.21 8.26 15.31
C ASP A 103 7.56 6.90 15.14
N HIS A 104 7.35 6.46 13.88
CA HIS A 104 6.74 5.16 13.60
C HIS A 104 7.66 4.03 14.07
N SER A 105 7.09 2.99 14.71
CA SER A 105 7.88 1.90 15.29
C SER A 105 8.73 1.17 14.26
N MET A 106 8.26 1.01 13.03
CA MET A 106 9.02 0.34 11.96
C MET A 106 10.15 1.20 11.41
N VAL A 107 10.20 2.46 11.76
CA VAL A 107 11.28 3.40 11.42
C VAL A 107 12.29 3.47 12.56
N THR A 108 11.82 3.59 13.79
CA THR A 108 12.68 3.75 14.98
C THR A 108 13.31 2.43 15.45
N PHE A 109 12.62 1.31 15.24
CA PHE A 109 13.09 -0.03 15.58
C PHE A 109 13.20 -0.89 14.32
N GLU A 110 13.73 -2.11 14.46
CA GLU A 110 13.77 -3.04 13.33
C GLU A 110 12.36 -3.21 12.75
N PRO A 111 12.22 -3.30 11.41
CA PRO A 111 13.28 -3.44 10.39
C PRO A 111 13.98 -2.14 9.97
N ASN A 112 13.73 -1.03 10.62
CA ASN A 112 14.34 0.25 10.31
C ASN A 112 14.05 0.71 8.88
N MET A 113 12.78 0.80 8.54
CA MET A 113 12.37 1.31 7.22
C MET A 113 12.91 2.71 7.00
N ARG A 114 13.36 3.00 5.76
CA ARG A 114 13.93 4.31 5.40
C ARG A 114 13.25 4.94 4.20
N PHE A 115 12.77 4.13 3.27
CA PHE A 115 12.13 4.61 2.04
C PHE A 115 10.72 4.04 1.94
N TYR A 116 9.78 4.86 1.50
CA TYR A 116 8.41 4.45 1.24
C TYR A 116 7.88 5.14 -0.02
N ALA A 117 7.26 4.36 -0.90
CA ALA A 117 6.50 4.87 -2.03
C ALA A 117 5.17 4.13 -2.09
N GLY A 118 4.07 4.86 -2.02
CA GLY A 118 2.74 4.26 -1.98
C GLY A 118 1.78 4.92 -2.95
N MET A 119 1.04 4.09 -3.70
CA MET A 119 -0.04 4.54 -4.57
C MET A 119 -1.38 4.14 -3.95
N PRO A 120 -2.32 5.07 -3.81
CA PRO A 120 -3.66 4.68 -3.39
C PRO A 120 -4.35 3.89 -4.50
N LEU A 121 -5.10 2.87 -4.12
CA LEU A 121 -5.91 2.09 -5.05
C LEU A 121 -7.30 2.72 -5.09
N VAL A 122 -7.50 3.61 -6.06
CA VAL A 122 -8.74 4.38 -6.18
C VAL A 122 -9.69 3.66 -7.13
N THR A 123 -10.88 3.34 -6.63
CA THR A 123 -11.90 2.66 -7.41
C THR A 123 -12.62 3.64 -8.37
N PRO A 124 -13.40 3.12 -9.34
CA PRO A 124 -14.22 4.00 -10.19
C PRO A 124 -15.19 4.90 -9.42
N LYS A 125 -15.55 4.53 -8.19
CA LYS A 125 -16.39 5.38 -7.32
C LYS A 125 -15.61 6.51 -6.65
N GLY A 126 -14.27 6.53 -6.81
CA GLY A 126 -13.43 7.59 -6.26
C GLY A 126 -12.94 7.38 -4.85
N HIS A 127 -13.04 6.14 -4.31
CA HIS A 127 -12.59 5.84 -2.96
C HIS A 127 -11.29 5.05 -2.97
N SER A 128 -10.37 5.39 -2.07
CA SER A 128 -9.10 4.67 -1.89
C SER A 128 -9.34 3.51 -0.93
N ILE A 129 -9.42 2.30 -1.44
CA ILE A 129 -9.73 1.11 -0.62
C ILE A 129 -8.50 0.36 -0.14
N GLY A 130 -7.35 0.71 -0.67
CA GLY A 130 -6.09 0.07 -0.33
C GLY A 130 -4.94 0.80 -0.95
N THR A 131 -3.77 0.16 -0.93
CA THR A 131 -2.53 0.73 -1.46
C THR A 131 -1.70 -0.32 -2.15
N PHE A 132 -0.87 0.17 -3.06
CA PHE A 132 0.22 -0.58 -3.67
C PHE A 132 1.51 0.17 -3.31
N CYS A 133 2.45 -0.49 -2.65
CA CYS A 133 3.63 0.22 -2.16
C CYS A 133 4.93 -0.54 -2.37
N ALA A 134 6.03 0.22 -2.29
CA ALA A 134 7.39 -0.28 -2.28
C ALA A 134 8.13 0.31 -1.10
N ILE A 135 8.97 -0.49 -0.45
CA ILE A 135 9.68 -0.12 0.77
C ILE A 135 11.14 -0.52 0.63
N ASP A 136 12.04 0.31 1.16
CA ASP A 136 13.44 -0.04 1.29
C ASP A 136 13.93 0.33 2.70
N PHE A 137 15.02 -0.31 3.09
CA PHE A 137 15.65 -0.10 4.39
C PHE A 137 16.86 0.85 4.29
N GLU A 138 17.01 1.49 3.13
CA GLU A 138 17.97 2.56 2.87
C GLU A 138 17.21 3.73 2.22
N PRO A 139 17.61 4.98 2.51
CA PRO A 139 17.04 6.14 1.82
C PRO A 139 17.32 6.02 0.31
N ARG A 140 16.38 6.46 -0.51
CA ARG A 140 16.54 6.43 -1.96
C ARG A 140 15.56 7.37 -2.64
N GLU A 141 15.76 7.56 -3.93
CA GLU A 141 14.87 8.33 -4.77
C GLU A 141 14.43 7.48 -5.97
N LEU A 142 13.25 7.74 -6.47
CA LEU A 142 12.76 7.12 -7.71
C LEU A 142 12.92 8.08 -8.87
N THR A 143 13.33 7.56 -10.02
CA THR A 143 13.31 8.32 -11.27
C THR A 143 11.87 8.62 -11.66
N LEU A 144 11.68 9.60 -12.55
CA LEU A 144 10.36 9.90 -13.09
C LEU A 144 9.74 8.69 -13.78
N ASP A 145 10.56 7.89 -14.49
CA ASP A 145 10.10 6.67 -15.15
C ASP A 145 9.64 5.63 -14.14
N GLN A 146 10.34 5.48 -13.03
CA GLN A 146 9.96 4.57 -11.96
C GLN A 146 8.65 5.02 -11.28
N GLN A 147 8.50 6.31 -11.04
CA GLN A 147 7.26 6.87 -10.49
C GLN A 147 6.08 6.61 -11.42
N GLN A 148 6.29 6.79 -12.73
CA GLN A 148 5.26 6.52 -13.73
C GLN A 148 4.92 5.03 -13.79
N ALA A 149 5.92 4.16 -13.66
CA ALA A 149 5.69 2.71 -13.59
C ALA A 149 4.81 2.34 -12.39
N MET A 150 5.03 2.97 -11.23
CA MET A 150 4.16 2.74 -10.07
C MET A 150 2.72 3.13 -10.36
N ARG A 151 2.50 4.28 -11.00
CA ARG A 151 1.15 4.72 -11.35
C ARG A 151 0.48 3.73 -12.30
N GLN A 152 1.20 3.27 -13.32
CA GLN A 152 0.68 2.30 -14.30
C GLN A 152 0.35 0.96 -13.63
N LEU A 153 1.23 0.48 -12.77
CA LEU A 153 1.01 -0.79 -12.06
C LEU A 153 -0.19 -0.70 -11.10
N SER A 154 -0.37 0.43 -10.42
CA SER A 154 -1.52 0.62 -9.54
C SER A 154 -2.84 0.59 -10.32
N HIS A 155 -2.85 1.15 -11.54
CA HIS A 155 -4.03 1.07 -12.42
C HIS A 155 -4.33 -0.36 -12.83
N LYS A 156 -3.29 -1.19 -13.02
CA LYS A 156 -3.48 -2.62 -13.35
C LYS A 156 -4.04 -3.38 -12.15
N VAL A 157 -3.65 -3.02 -10.93
CA VAL A 157 -4.24 -3.61 -9.71
C VAL A 157 -5.74 -3.32 -9.66
N VAL A 158 -6.12 -2.06 -9.87
CA VAL A 158 -7.54 -1.67 -9.86
C VAL A 158 -8.30 -2.37 -10.97
N ALA A 159 -7.71 -2.46 -12.18
CA ALA A 159 -8.34 -3.16 -13.30
C ALA A 159 -8.58 -4.63 -12.96
N GLN A 160 -7.63 -5.29 -12.29
CA GLN A 160 -7.78 -6.67 -11.87
C GLN A 160 -8.87 -6.83 -10.82
N LEU A 161 -8.98 -5.89 -9.90
CA LEU A 161 -10.07 -5.88 -8.91
C LEU A 161 -11.43 -5.78 -9.60
N GLU A 162 -11.57 -4.94 -10.60
CA GLU A 162 -12.80 -4.78 -11.35
C GLU A 162 -13.16 -6.06 -12.12
N LEU A 163 -12.18 -6.69 -12.78
CA LEU A 163 -12.38 -7.96 -13.47
C LEU A 163 -12.83 -9.06 -12.51
N ARG A 164 -12.18 -9.16 -11.38
CA ARG A 164 -12.48 -10.15 -10.35
C ARG A 164 -13.91 -9.99 -9.83
N ARG A 165 -14.34 -8.76 -9.66
CA ARG A 165 -15.69 -8.40 -9.22
C ARG A 165 -16.75 -8.82 -10.25
N THR A 166 -16.45 -8.67 -11.53
CA THR A 166 -17.39 -8.99 -12.63
C THR A 166 -17.62 -10.49 -12.77
N ILE A 167 -16.63 -11.33 -12.46
CA ILE A 167 -16.71 -12.79 -12.62
C ILE A 167 -17.54 -13.44 -11.51
N ILE A 168 -17.65 -12.81 -10.37
CA ILE A 168 -18.45 -13.31 -9.25
C ILE A 168 -19.91 -12.90 -9.45
#